data_7db4ad3bd1741dcbb4622b2c0db53c46
#
_entry.id   7db4ad3bd1741dcbb4622b2c0db53c46
#
_cell.length_a   1.000
_cell.length_b   1.000
_cell.length_c   1.000
_cell.angle_alpha   90.00
_cell.angle_beta   90.00
_cell.angle_gamma   90.00
#
_symmetry.space_group_name_H-M   'P 1'
#
loop_
_entity.id
_entity.type
_entity.pdbx_description
1 polymer ?
#
loop_
_entity_poly.entity_id
_entity_poly.type
_entity_poly.pdbx_seq_one_letter_code
_entity_poly.pdbx_strand_id
1 'polypeptide(L)'
;MACLMLFSACSTTKGAKDYYSSDVLHPVNEVLKEDVIYSVDVYDPWEGFNRRSYTFNYYFDKYLFLPVVDTYDFITPEILQDAISNIFSNLSDIRNLLNSAFQLKGDQTAKTGGRLLLNTTVGLGGIWDPATKMGLYKQDEDFGQTLGYYGVGEGPYVMLPVFGPSNVRDGLGLLADSAMYYPIDPLNLATGRDYEAIITGAKAIDTRHNISFRYFETGSPFEYEMLRFLYLKKRELDIGK
;
A
#
# COMPACT_ATOMS: atom_id res chain seq x y z
N MET A 1 18.24 -3.82 -0.04
CA MET A 1 17.25 -4.46 0.83
C MET A 1 15.87 -3.95 0.54
N ALA A 2 14.94 -4.83 0.27
CA ALA A 2 13.61 -4.44 -0.16
C ALA A 2 12.87 -3.69 0.95
N CYS A 3 12.46 -2.45 0.69
CA CYS A 3 11.54 -1.73 1.56
C CYS A 3 10.18 -2.43 1.43
N LEU A 4 9.84 -3.24 2.43
CA LEU A 4 8.56 -3.92 2.55
C LEU A 4 7.46 -2.89 2.76
N MET A 5 6.83 -2.45 1.68
CA MET A 5 5.55 -1.79 1.79
C MET A 5 4.48 -2.88 1.89
N LEU A 6 4.12 -3.19 3.11
CA LEU A 6 3.02 -4.09 3.39
C LEU A 6 1.70 -3.35 3.21
N PHE A 7 1.05 -3.60 2.09
CA PHE A 7 -0.37 -3.33 1.96
C PHE A 7 -1.08 -4.54 2.53
N SER A 8 -1.39 -4.50 3.78
CA SER A 8 -2.15 -5.55 4.37
C SER A 8 -3.53 -5.06 4.71
N ALA A 9 -4.44 -5.89 4.51
CA ALA A 9 -5.81 -5.65 4.78
C ALA A 9 -6.39 -6.88 5.42
N CYS A 10 -7.09 -6.78 6.49
CA CYS A 10 -7.80 -7.88 7.06
C CYS A 10 -8.82 -7.68 8.04
N SER A 11 -9.76 -8.47 8.07
CA SER A 11 -10.88 -8.39 8.92
C SER A 11 -10.98 -9.51 9.95
N THR A 12 -11.36 -9.16 11.14
CA THR A 12 -12.05 -9.99 12.10
C THR A 12 -13.49 -9.53 12.24
N THR A 13 -14.28 -9.51 11.18
CA THR A 13 -15.72 -9.43 11.35
C THR A 13 -16.31 -10.83 11.43
N LYS A 14 -17.37 -10.99 12.19
CA LYS A 14 -18.09 -12.27 12.29
C LYS A 14 -18.47 -12.82 10.92
N GLY A 15 -18.70 -11.96 9.92
CA GLY A 15 -19.05 -12.36 8.55
C GLY A 15 -17.95 -13.08 7.78
N ALA A 16 -16.66 -12.81 8.07
CA ALA A 16 -15.57 -13.51 7.38
C ALA A 16 -15.47 -15.00 7.73
N LYS A 17 -16.00 -15.39 8.87
CA LYS A 17 -16.05 -16.78 9.30
C LYS A 17 -17.09 -17.58 8.52
N ASP A 18 -18.18 -16.91 8.14
CA ASP A 18 -19.31 -17.53 7.46
C ASP A 18 -19.10 -17.61 5.95
N TYR A 19 -18.17 -16.84 5.37
CA TYR A 19 -17.84 -16.88 3.95
C TYR A 19 -17.19 -18.20 3.51
N TYR A 20 -16.48 -18.88 4.40
CA TYR A 20 -15.90 -20.21 4.15
C TYR A 20 -16.73 -21.37 4.71
N SER A 21 -17.86 -21.07 5.35
CA SER A 21 -18.83 -22.10 5.67
C SER A 21 -19.53 -22.55 4.37
N SER A 22 -20.01 -23.77 4.36
CA SER A 22 -20.71 -24.40 3.22
C SER A 22 -21.97 -23.67 2.73
N ASP A 23 -22.28 -22.53 3.32
CA ASP A 23 -23.45 -21.71 3.08
C ASP A 23 -23.18 -20.47 2.23
N VAL A 24 -22.20 -20.52 1.30
CA VAL A 24 -22.08 -19.52 0.25
C VAL A 24 -23.32 -19.64 -0.65
N LEU A 25 -24.28 -18.76 -0.39
CA LEU A 25 -25.59 -18.76 -1.03
C LEU A 25 -25.53 -18.64 -2.57
N HIS A 26 -24.42 -18.13 -3.10
CA HIS A 26 -24.20 -17.94 -4.53
C HIS A 26 -22.74 -18.24 -4.90
N PRO A 27 -22.39 -19.50 -5.24
CA PRO A 27 -21.06 -19.80 -5.75
C PRO A 27 -20.77 -18.98 -7.03
N VAL A 28 -19.55 -18.48 -7.14
CA VAL A 28 -19.11 -17.55 -8.22
C VAL A 28 -19.45 -18.13 -9.62
N ASN A 29 -19.24 -19.40 -9.82
CA ASN A 29 -19.52 -20.12 -11.08
C ASN A 29 -21.02 -20.26 -11.43
N GLU A 30 -21.94 -20.04 -10.49
CA GLU A 30 -23.37 -19.99 -10.76
C GLU A 30 -23.86 -18.58 -11.12
N VAL A 31 -23.15 -17.56 -10.65
CA VAL A 31 -23.50 -16.15 -10.84
C VAL A 31 -22.76 -15.54 -12.03
N LEU A 32 -21.48 -15.87 -12.22
CA LEU A 32 -20.69 -15.43 -13.37
C LEU A 32 -20.94 -16.37 -14.56
N LYS A 33 -21.37 -15.80 -15.66
CA LYS A 33 -21.50 -16.49 -16.94
C LYS A 33 -20.29 -16.17 -17.80
N GLU A 34 -19.69 -17.19 -18.41
CA GLU A 34 -18.49 -17.07 -19.24
C GLU A 34 -18.66 -16.19 -20.49
N ASP A 35 -19.90 -16.03 -20.95
CA ASP A 35 -20.27 -15.27 -22.14
C ASP A 35 -20.63 -13.79 -21.85
N VAL A 36 -20.61 -13.36 -20.61
CA VAL A 36 -20.98 -12.01 -20.18
C VAL A 36 -19.75 -11.23 -19.73
N ILE A 37 -19.50 -10.09 -20.38
CA ILE A 37 -18.46 -9.15 -19.95
C ILE A 37 -19.05 -8.28 -18.84
N TYR A 38 -18.53 -8.44 -17.64
CA TYR A 38 -18.90 -7.62 -16.49
C TYR A 38 -18.03 -6.37 -16.43
N SER A 39 -18.61 -5.23 -16.03
CA SER A 39 -17.87 -3.95 -15.89
C SER A 39 -16.74 -3.99 -14.86
N VAL A 40 -16.70 -5.00 -14.00
CA VAL A 40 -15.64 -5.27 -13.01
C VAL A 40 -14.60 -6.24 -13.53
N ASP A 41 -14.72 -6.69 -14.78
CA ASP A 41 -13.77 -7.63 -15.37
C ASP A 41 -12.43 -6.93 -15.65
N VAL A 42 -11.36 -7.61 -15.31
CA VAL A 42 -9.98 -7.14 -15.42
C VAL A 42 -9.12 -8.29 -15.93
N TYR A 43 -8.18 -8.00 -16.82
CA TYR A 43 -7.24 -8.98 -17.33
C TYR A 43 -6.39 -9.58 -16.20
N ASP A 44 -6.69 -10.81 -15.83
CA ASP A 44 -6.04 -11.55 -14.76
C ASP A 44 -5.70 -12.97 -15.19
N PRO A 45 -4.62 -13.16 -15.96
CA PRO A 45 -4.21 -14.49 -16.45
C PRO A 45 -3.71 -15.40 -15.32
N TRP A 46 -3.43 -14.86 -14.14
CA TRP A 46 -2.94 -15.60 -12.97
C TRP A 46 -3.98 -15.70 -11.86
N GLU A 47 -5.26 -15.62 -12.18
CA GLU A 47 -6.36 -15.59 -11.20
C GLU A 47 -6.26 -16.73 -10.16
N GLY A 48 -5.92 -17.95 -10.59
CA GLY A 48 -5.77 -19.08 -9.67
C GLY A 48 -4.65 -18.89 -8.63
N PHE A 49 -3.55 -18.24 -9.01
CA PHE A 49 -2.49 -17.84 -8.08
C PHE A 49 -2.95 -16.67 -7.21
N ASN A 50 -3.52 -15.65 -7.84
CA ASN A 50 -3.93 -14.42 -7.17
C ASN A 50 -4.99 -14.65 -6.10
N ARG A 51 -5.97 -15.53 -6.34
CA ARG A 51 -6.97 -15.93 -5.33
C ARG A 51 -6.35 -16.69 -4.15
N ARG A 52 -5.33 -17.53 -4.39
CA ARG A 52 -4.59 -18.20 -3.30
C ARG A 52 -3.79 -17.19 -2.49
N SER A 53 -3.13 -16.24 -3.14
CA SER A 53 -2.41 -15.14 -2.47
C SER A 53 -3.36 -14.25 -1.67
N TYR A 54 -4.56 -13.96 -2.20
CA TYR A 54 -5.61 -13.23 -1.49
C TYR A 54 -6.02 -13.95 -0.20
N THR A 55 -6.28 -15.25 -0.29
CA THR A 55 -6.61 -16.09 0.87
C THR A 55 -5.45 -16.17 1.86
N PHE A 56 -4.22 -16.32 1.36
CA PHE A 56 -3.02 -16.29 2.20
C PHE A 56 -2.89 -14.95 2.95
N ASN A 57 -3.06 -13.83 2.24
CA ASN A 57 -2.99 -12.50 2.83
C ASN A 57 -4.04 -12.32 3.94
N TYR A 58 -5.27 -12.83 3.72
CA TYR A 58 -6.30 -12.83 4.75
C TYR A 58 -5.85 -13.55 6.03
N TYR A 59 -5.34 -14.78 5.90
CA TYR A 59 -4.92 -15.54 7.09
C TYR A 59 -3.68 -14.97 7.75
N PHE A 60 -2.70 -14.54 6.94
CA PHE A 60 -1.48 -13.92 7.43
C PHE A 60 -1.79 -12.69 8.27
N ASP A 61 -2.67 -11.86 7.80
CA ASP A 61 -3.02 -10.65 8.49
C ASP A 61 -3.88 -10.94 9.73
N LYS A 62 -4.91 -11.76 9.62
CA LYS A 62 -5.79 -12.12 10.72
C LYS A 62 -5.07 -12.73 11.92
N TYR A 63 -4.10 -13.59 11.66
CA TYR A 63 -3.44 -14.35 12.72
C TYR A 63 -2.08 -13.79 13.12
N LEU A 64 -1.46 -12.96 12.29
CA LEU A 64 -0.16 -12.37 12.57
C LEU A 64 -0.22 -10.85 12.67
N PHE A 65 -0.69 -10.15 11.62
CA PHE A 65 -0.57 -8.70 11.56
C PHE A 65 -1.52 -7.98 12.50
N LEU A 66 -2.82 -8.32 12.49
CA LEU A 66 -3.80 -7.64 13.33
C LEU A 66 -3.52 -7.79 14.84
N PRO A 67 -3.19 -8.98 15.37
CA PRO A 67 -2.82 -9.08 16.79
C PRO A 67 -1.64 -8.20 17.18
N VAL A 68 -0.67 -8.01 16.27
CA VAL A 68 0.46 -7.11 16.49
C VAL A 68 0.04 -5.65 16.45
N VAL A 69 -0.80 -5.27 15.47
CA VAL A 69 -1.35 -3.90 15.36
C VAL A 69 -2.25 -3.59 16.55
N ASP A 70 -3.16 -4.48 16.92
CA ASP A 70 -4.03 -4.31 18.08
C ASP A 70 -3.21 -4.13 19.38
N THR A 71 -2.10 -4.86 19.50
CA THR A 71 -1.17 -4.69 20.62
C THR A 71 -0.48 -3.32 20.57
N TYR A 72 -0.01 -2.91 19.40
CA TYR A 72 0.58 -1.58 19.19
C TYR A 72 -0.41 -0.47 19.54
N ASP A 73 -1.65 -0.57 19.09
CA ASP A 73 -2.71 0.40 19.36
C ASP A 73 -3.05 0.47 20.86
N PHE A 74 -3.01 -0.66 21.54
CA PHE A 74 -3.29 -0.73 22.96
C PHE A 74 -2.18 -0.13 23.84
N ILE A 75 -0.91 -0.37 23.49
CA ILE A 75 0.23 0.05 24.32
C ILE A 75 0.78 1.43 23.98
N THR A 76 0.53 1.93 22.74
CA THR A 76 1.12 3.17 22.24
C THR A 76 0.09 4.29 22.27
N PRO A 77 0.30 5.37 23.04
CA PRO A 77 -0.58 6.54 23.01
C PRO A 77 -0.71 7.16 21.63
N GLU A 78 -1.90 7.66 21.25
CA GLU A 78 -2.18 8.26 19.93
C GLU A 78 -1.15 9.29 19.49
N ILE A 79 -0.70 10.14 20.41
CA ILE A 79 0.30 11.17 20.11
C ILE A 79 1.64 10.58 19.63
N LEU A 80 2.01 9.39 20.11
CA LEU A 80 3.19 8.68 19.64
C LEU A 80 2.92 7.93 18.34
N GLN A 81 1.74 7.40 18.13
CA GLN A 81 1.32 6.80 16.87
C GLN A 81 1.38 7.84 15.76
N ASP A 82 0.79 9.03 15.98
CA ASP A 82 0.85 10.16 15.05
C ASP A 82 2.30 10.58 14.75
N ALA A 83 3.15 10.67 15.77
CA ALA A 83 4.55 11.04 15.59
C ALA A 83 5.32 10.00 14.73
N ILE A 84 5.09 8.71 14.96
CA ILE A 84 5.69 7.62 14.18
C ILE A 84 5.19 7.66 12.73
N SER A 85 3.89 7.81 12.52
CA SER A 85 3.27 7.96 11.19
C SER A 85 3.82 9.16 10.44
N ASN A 86 3.97 10.30 11.11
CA ASN A 86 4.53 11.52 10.53
C ASN A 86 5.99 11.34 10.11
N ILE A 87 6.82 10.65 10.93
CA ILE A 87 8.22 10.34 10.58
C ILE A 87 8.25 9.46 9.32
N PHE A 88 7.48 8.38 9.26
CA PHE A 88 7.45 7.50 8.07
C PHE A 88 6.84 8.21 6.85
N SER A 89 5.88 9.11 7.05
CA SER A 89 5.34 9.96 6.00
C SER A 89 6.41 10.90 5.44
N ASN A 90 7.20 11.56 6.29
CA ASN A 90 8.29 12.44 5.90
C ASN A 90 9.38 11.68 5.14
N LEU A 91 9.74 10.48 5.59
CA LEU A 91 10.69 9.61 4.87
C LEU A 91 10.16 9.19 3.50
N SER A 92 8.85 8.91 3.36
CA SER A 92 8.25 8.56 2.08
C SER A 92 8.18 9.75 1.12
N ASP A 93 8.19 11.00 1.62
CA ASP A 93 8.23 12.20 0.78
C ASP A 93 9.55 12.31 -0.03
N ILE A 94 10.63 11.63 0.38
CA ILE A 94 11.86 11.52 -0.43
C ILE A 94 11.58 10.76 -1.73
N ARG A 95 10.90 9.61 -1.64
CA ARG A 95 10.49 8.82 -2.82
C ARG A 95 9.51 9.61 -3.68
N ASN A 96 8.51 10.23 -3.05
CA ASN A 96 7.50 11.02 -3.74
C ASN A 96 8.14 12.20 -4.50
N LEU A 97 9.12 12.86 -3.89
CA LEU A 97 9.88 13.95 -4.51
C LEU A 97 10.64 13.49 -5.77
N LEU A 98 11.36 12.37 -5.67
CA LEU A 98 12.11 11.82 -6.78
C LEU A 98 11.17 11.42 -7.94
N ASN A 99 10.08 10.73 -7.63
CA ASN A 99 9.14 10.29 -8.66
C ASN A 99 8.38 11.45 -9.29
N SER A 100 7.98 12.46 -8.52
CA SER A 100 7.40 13.70 -9.07
C SER A 100 8.38 14.43 -9.99
N ALA A 101 9.66 14.49 -9.62
CA ALA A 101 10.69 15.09 -10.44
C ALA A 101 10.94 14.28 -11.73
N PHE A 102 10.98 12.95 -11.67
CA PHE A 102 11.09 12.09 -12.85
C PHE A 102 9.89 12.22 -13.79
N GLN A 103 8.70 12.47 -13.25
CA GLN A 103 7.50 12.73 -14.04
C GLN A 103 7.42 14.19 -14.56
N LEU A 104 8.42 15.02 -14.27
CA LEU A 104 8.44 16.44 -14.63
C LEU A 104 7.23 17.24 -14.09
N LYS A 105 6.61 16.77 -13.02
CA LYS A 105 5.49 17.43 -12.35
C LYS A 105 6.01 18.55 -11.40
N GLY A 106 6.37 19.69 -11.96
CA GLY A 106 7.05 20.77 -11.22
C GLY A 106 6.29 21.26 -9.98
N ASP A 107 4.97 21.41 -10.05
CA ASP A 107 4.13 21.84 -8.91
C ASP A 107 4.14 20.79 -7.78
N GLN A 108 3.99 19.52 -8.11
CA GLN A 108 4.04 18.43 -7.11
C GLN A 108 5.44 18.27 -6.53
N THR A 109 6.47 18.39 -7.36
CA THR A 109 7.89 18.36 -6.92
C THR A 109 8.15 19.51 -5.93
N ALA A 110 7.69 20.72 -6.23
CA ALA A 110 7.86 21.87 -5.34
C ALA A 110 7.08 21.72 -4.02
N LYS A 111 5.84 21.24 -4.08
CA LYS A 111 5.03 20.95 -2.89
C LYS A 111 5.65 19.89 -2.00
N THR A 112 6.09 18.78 -2.59
CA THR A 112 6.72 17.67 -1.84
C THR A 112 8.08 18.09 -1.26
N GLY A 113 8.88 18.85 -2.02
CA GLY A 113 10.13 19.43 -1.51
C GLY A 113 9.89 20.40 -0.36
N GLY A 114 8.88 21.28 -0.47
CA GLY A 114 8.46 22.17 0.60
C GLY A 114 7.99 21.41 1.86
N ARG A 115 7.21 20.33 1.68
CA ARG A 115 6.82 19.46 2.80
C ARG A 115 8.04 18.86 3.50
N LEU A 116 8.93 18.24 2.73
CA LEU A 116 10.13 17.58 3.27
C LEU A 116 10.99 18.59 4.08
N LEU A 117 11.20 19.79 3.56
CA LEU A 117 11.95 20.84 4.26
C LEU A 117 11.25 21.30 5.55
N LEU A 118 9.95 21.62 5.48
CA LEU A 118 9.20 22.09 6.65
C LEU A 118 9.10 21.02 7.72
N ASN A 119 8.75 19.80 7.35
CA ASN A 119 8.57 18.71 8.30
C ASN A 119 9.91 18.25 8.90
N THR A 120 11.00 18.31 8.14
CA THR A 120 12.34 17.99 8.67
C THR A 120 12.88 19.07 9.60
N THR A 121 12.65 20.36 9.30
CA THR A 121 13.18 21.49 10.09
C THR A 121 12.24 21.88 11.21
N VAL A 122 11.06 22.42 10.88
CA VAL A 122 10.07 22.90 11.85
C VAL A 122 9.36 21.71 12.54
N GLY A 123 9.15 20.61 11.82
CA GLY A 123 8.53 19.38 12.32
C GLY A 123 9.48 18.46 13.08
N LEU A 124 10.72 18.88 13.38
CA LEU A 124 11.74 18.14 14.14
C LEU A 124 11.98 16.71 13.56
N GLY A 125 12.39 16.66 12.30
CA GLY A 125 12.66 15.39 11.61
C GLY A 125 11.40 14.63 11.18
N GLY A 126 10.24 15.30 11.19
CA GLY A 126 8.96 14.71 10.79
C GLY A 126 8.10 14.21 11.95
N ILE A 127 8.47 14.47 13.22
CA ILE A 127 7.61 14.16 14.38
C ILE A 127 6.27 14.90 14.27
N TRP A 128 6.27 16.12 13.76
CA TRP A 128 5.07 16.90 13.43
C TRP A 128 4.96 17.14 11.94
N ASP A 129 3.72 17.37 11.46
CA ASP A 129 3.43 17.74 10.08
C ASP A 129 2.89 19.18 9.99
N PRO A 130 3.74 20.21 10.13
CA PRO A 130 3.35 21.60 9.91
C PRO A 130 3.00 21.87 8.44
N ALA A 131 3.58 21.13 7.50
CA ALA A 131 3.35 21.32 6.08
C ALA A 131 1.87 21.10 5.70
N THR A 132 1.23 20.06 6.19
CA THR A 132 -0.20 19.82 5.97
C THR A 132 -1.05 20.95 6.56
N LYS A 133 -0.71 21.48 7.73
CA LYS A 133 -1.40 22.64 8.35
C LYS A 133 -1.26 23.92 7.53
N MET A 134 -0.20 24.03 6.72
CA MET A 134 0.04 25.15 5.79
C MET A 134 -0.58 24.90 4.39
N GLY A 135 -1.35 23.81 4.20
CA GLY A 135 -2.00 23.50 2.93
C GLY A 135 -1.14 22.74 1.93
N LEU A 136 0.07 22.32 2.32
CA LEU A 136 0.91 21.45 1.50
C LEU A 136 0.54 19.99 1.77
N TYR A 137 -0.46 19.49 1.07
CA TYR A 137 -0.91 18.10 1.23
C TYR A 137 0.05 17.12 0.58
N LYS A 138 0.14 15.91 1.18
CA LYS A 138 0.97 14.83 0.70
C LYS A 138 0.58 14.42 -0.72
N GLN A 139 1.60 14.22 -1.56
CA GLN A 139 1.47 13.69 -2.91
C GLN A 139 2.13 12.32 -2.93
N ASP A 140 1.33 11.24 -3.05
CA ASP A 140 1.89 9.91 -3.13
C ASP A 140 2.26 9.59 -4.58
N GLU A 141 3.54 9.42 -4.81
CA GLU A 141 4.14 9.07 -6.10
C GLU A 141 5.11 7.90 -5.93
N ASP A 142 5.10 7.00 -6.89
CA ASP A 142 5.98 5.83 -6.94
C ASP A 142 6.50 5.57 -8.35
N PHE A 143 7.49 4.70 -8.49
CA PHE A 143 8.10 4.44 -9.77
C PHE A 143 7.17 3.67 -10.74
N GLY A 144 6.19 2.92 -10.24
CA GLY A 144 5.13 2.34 -11.07
C GLY A 144 4.28 3.41 -11.75
N GLN A 145 3.95 4.50 -11.03
CA GLN A 145 3.28 5.68 -11.60
C GLN A 145 4.19 6.40 -12.59
N THR A 146 5.48 6.52 -12.28
CA THR A 146 6.47 7.11 -13.21
C THR A 146 6.54 6.33 -14.50
N LEU A 147 6.60 5.01 -14.47
CA LEU A 147 6.54 4.16 -15.66
C LEU A 147 5.22 4.35 -16.42
N GLY A 148 4.09 4.40 -15.70
CA GLY A 148 2.77 4.64 -16.31
C GLY A 148 2.67 6.01 -16.99
N TYR A 149 3.22 7.05 -16.37
CA TYR A 149 3.30 8.40 -16.94
C TYR A 149 4.04 8.42 -18.30
N TYR A 150 5.08 7.60 -18.45
CA TYR A 150 5.80 7.42 -19.72
C TYR A 150 5.16 6.38 -20.65
N GLY A 151 3.93 5.93 -20.38
CA GLY A 151 3.15 5.07 -21.26
C GLY A 151 3.45 3.58 -21.13
N VAL A 152 4.17 3.15 -20.11
CA VAL A 152 4.33 1.73 -19.82
C VAL A 152 2.99 1.16 -19.32
N GLY A 153 2.46 0.18 -20.05
CA GLY A 153 1.21 -0.50 -19.67
C GLY A 153 1.32 -1.20 -18.31
N GLU A 154 0.20 -1.34 -17.63
CA GLU A 154 0.13 -1.95 -16.30
C GLU A 154 0.51 -3.44 -16.29
N GLY A 155 0.29 -4.14 -17.42
CA GLY A 155 0.47 -5.59 -17.51
C GLY A 155 -0.57 -6.38 -16.71
N PRO A 156 -0.36 -7.69 -16.55
CA PRO A 156 -1.24 -8.54 -15.76
C PRO A 156 -1.36 -8.09 -14.30
N TYR A 157 -2.56 -8.26 -13.76
CA TYR A 157 -2.79 -8.10 -12.32
C TYR A 157 -2.06 -9.18 -11.52
N VAL A 158 -1.51 -8.81 -10.38
CA VAL A 158 -0.81 -9.71 -9.45
C VAL A 158 -1.22 -9.41 -8.02
N MET A 159 -1.70 -10.42 -7.31
CA MET A 159 -1.88 -10.37 -5.86
C MET A 159 -0.59 -10.82 -5.18
N LEU A 160 0.20 -9.88 -4.71
CA LEU A 160 1.46 -10.21 -4.04
C LEU A 160 1.20 -10.76 -2.63
N PRO A 161 1.81 -11.90 -2.25
CA PRO A 161 1.77 -12.37 -0.88
C PRO A 161 2.32 -11.29 0.06
N VAL A 162 1.60 -11.01 1.12
CA VAL A 162 1.89 -9.99 2.15
C VAL A 162 1.72 -8.55 1.66
N PHE A 163 2.07 -8.24 0.41
CA PHE A 163 2.05 -6.87 -0.14
C PHE A 163 0.68 -6.43 -0.68
N GLY A 164 -0.21 -7.39 -0.97
CA GLY A 164 -1.55 -7.10 -1.47
C GLY A 164 -1.63 -6.87 -2.98
N PRO A 165 -2.66 -6.13 -3.45
CA PRO A 165 -2.93 -5.92 -4.86
C PRO A 165 -1.79 -5.15 -5.55
N SER A 166 -1.44 -5.59 -6.76
CA SER A 166 -0.40 -5.00 -7.60
C SER A 166 -0.67 -5.35 -9.08
N ASN A 167 0.20 -4.90 -9.96
CA ASN A 167 0.34 -5.36 -11.33
C ASN A 167 1.83 -5.51 -11.67
N VAL A 168 2.16 -6.04 -12.83
CA VAL A 168 3.57 -6.29 -13.21
C VAL A 168 4.38 -4.99 -13.22
N ARG A 169 3.86 -3.91 -13.80
CA ARG A 169 4.52 -2.60 -13.83
C ARG A 169 4.81 -2.08 -12.42
N ASP A 170 3.79 -2.09 -11.56
CA ASP A 170 3.88 -1.52 -10.22
C ASP A 170 4.75 -2.40 -9.31
N GLY A 171 4.74 -3.73 -9.49
CA GLY A 171 5.65 -4.64 -8.82
C GLY A 171 7.12 -4.38 -9.18
N LEU A 172 7.42 -4.13 -10.46
CA LEU A 172 8.75 -3.69 -10.89
C LEU A 172 9.09 -2.30 -10.36
N GLY A 173 8.11 -1.40 -10.32
CA GLY A 173 8.23 -0.07 -9.72
C GLY A 173 8.63 -0.14 -8.24
N LEU A 174 8.01 -1.03 -7.48
CA LEU A 174 8.35 -1.26 -6.07
C LEU A 174 9.82 -1.69 -5.87
N LEU A 175 10.33 -2.55 -6.76
CA LEU A 175 11.74 -2.96 -6.73
C LEU A 175 12.67 -1.77 -7.06
N ALA A 176 12.30 -0.94 -8.04
CA ALA A 176 13.06 0.25 -8.41
C ALA A 176 13.06 1.30 -7.29
N ASP A 177 11.92 1.58 -6.67
CA ASP A 177 11.82 2.48 -5.51
C ASP A 177 12.71 2.00 -4.36
N SER A 178 12.71 0.70 -4.09
CA SER A 178 13.57 0.10 -3.08
C SER A 178 15.06 0.27 -3.42
N ALA A 179 15.43 0.07 -4.67
CA ALA A 179 16.81 0.24 -5.13
C ALA A 179 17.27 1.70 -5.09
N MET A 180 16.39 2.66 -5.38
CA MET A 180 16.69 4.09 -5.28
C MET A 180 16.82 4.57 -3.83
N TYR A 181 16.06 3.99 -2.92
CA TYR A 181 16.13 4.36 -1.51
C TYR A 181 17.45 3.91 -0.84
N TYR A 182 18.01 2.79 -1.28
CA TYR A 182 19.22 2.21 -0.71
C TYR A 182 20.45 3.15 -0.69
N PRO A 183 20.83 3.84 -1.79
CA PRO A 183 21.97 4.74 -1.79
C PRO A 183 21.71 6.07 -1.04
N ILE A 184 20.45 6.46 -0.84
CA ILE A 184 20.11 7.69 -0.11
C ILE A 184 20.20 7.46 1.39
N ASP A 185 19.81 6.29 1.86
CA ASP A 185 19.84 5.82 3.25
C ASP A 185 19.76 6.94 4.31
N PRO A 186 18.64 7.69 4.37
CA PRO A 186 18.53 8.92 5.16
C PRO A 186 18.68 8.69 6.67
N LEU A 187 18.56 7.46 7.13
CA LEU A 187 18.73 7.06 8.53
C LEU A 187 19.98 6.25 8.76
N ASN A 188 20.86 6.11 7.75
CA ASN A 188 22.09 5.32 7.81
C ASN A 188 21.85 3.87 8.27
N LEU A 189 20.76 3.27 7.79
CA LEU A 189 20.31 1.94 8.19
C LEU A 189 21.07 0.82 7.48
N ALA A 190 21.69 1.12 6.33
CA ALA A 190 22.42 0.15 5.53
C ALA A 190 23.68 -0.41 6.22
N THR A 191 24.14 0.23 7.28
CA THR A 191 25.34 -0.17 8.04
C THR A 191 25.05 -1.11 9.20
N GLY A 192 23.78 -1.29 9.60
CA GLY A 192 23.40 -2.14 10.73
C GLY A 192 22.19 -3.02 10.46
N ARG A 193 22.39 -4.32 10.18
CA ARG A 193 21.32 -5.28 9.87
C ARG A 193 20.20 -5.35 10.91
N ASP A 194 20.53 -5.14 12.17
CA ASP A 194 19.58 -5.29 13.28
C ASP A 194 18.55 -4.14 13.30
N TYR A 195 19.02 -2.92 13.05
CA TYR A 195 18.14 -1.74 13.01
C TYR A 195 17.21 -1.73 11.78
N GLU A 196 17.68 -2.23 10.64
CA GLU A 196 16.86 -2.34 9.43
C GLU A 196 15.60 -3.18 9.64
N ALA A 197 15.74 -4.34 10.29
CA ALA A 197 14.60 -5.22 10.55
C ALA A 197 13.59 -4.56 11.49
N ILE A 198 14.07 -3.86 12.52
CA ILE A 198 13.23 -3.16 13.50
C ILE A 198 12.44 -2.02 12.81
N ILE A 199 13.12 -1.17 12.03
CA ILE A 199 12.47 -0.03 11.37
C ILE A 199 11.52 -0.50 10.27
N THR A 200 11.89 -1.53 9.51
CA THR A 200 11.02 -2.13 8.51
C THR A 200 9.77 -2.73 9.16
N GLY A 201 9.94 -3.42 10.29
CA GLY A 201 8.83 -3.95 11.07
C GLY A 201 7.92 -2.84 11.63
N ALA A 202 8.52 -1.79 12.22
CA ALA A 202 7.76 -0.65 12.73
C ALA A 202 6.98 0.07 11.61
N LYS A 203 7.61 0.29 10.45
CA LYS A 203 6.94 0.85 9.28
C LYS A 203 5.81 -0.03 8.78
N ALA A 204 5.98 -1.35 8.81
CA ALA A 204 4.92 -2.28 8.41
C ALA A 204 3.71 -2.20 9.35
N ILE A 205 3.96 -2.14 10.67
CA ILE A 205 2.91 -1.99 11.70
C ILE A 205 2.18 -0.65 11.49
N ASP A 206 2.93 0.45 11.39
CA ASP A 206 2.36 1.78 11.16
C ASP A 206 1.53 1.83 9.86
N THR A 207 2.06 1.29 8.77
CA THR A 207 1.32 1.22 7.50
C THR A 207 0.02 0.45 7.67
N ARG A 208 0.04 -0.67 8.39
CA ARG A 208 -1.16 -1.48 8.61
C ARG A 208 -2.16 -0.82 9.55
N HIS A 209 -1.68 -0.15 10.59
CA HIS A 209 -2.49 0.67 11.49
C HIS A 209 -3.30 1.72 10.71
N ASN A 210 -2.66 2.40 9.75
CA ASN A 210 -3.29 3.45 8.93
C ASN A 210 -4.18 2.93 7.78
N ILE A 211 -4.30 1.61 7.57
CA ILE A 211 -5.16 1.03 6.54
C ILE A 211 -6.46 0.51 7.14
N SER A 212 -7.58 1.11 6.76
CA SER A 212 -8.92 0.71 7.19
C SER A 212 -9.49 -0.50 6.43
N PHE A 213 -8.97 -0.82 5.25
CA PHE A 213 -9.47 -1.95 4.45
C PHE A 213 -9.33 -3.29 5.18
N ARG A 214 -10.32 -4.17 4.99
CA ARG A 214 -10.40 -5.52 5.57
C ARG A 214 -10.77 -6.54 4.49
N TYR A 215 -10.05 -7.67 4.40
CA TYR A 215 -10.42 -8.78 3.52
C TYR A 215 -11.70 -9.45 4.02
N PHE A 216 -12.59 -9.83 3.12
CA PHE A 216 -13.87 -10.49 3.42
C PHE A 216 -14.79 -9.69 4.35
N GLU A 217 -14.59 -8.38 4.47
CA GLU A 217 -15.41 -7.51 5.32
C GLU A 217 -16.82 -7.36 4.76
N THR A 218 -16.95 -7.30 3.45
CA THR A 218 -18.24 -7.07 2.79
C THR A 218 -19.10 -8.33 2.74
N GLY A 219 -18.50 -9.53 2.91
CA GLY A 219 -19.16 -10.81 2.70
C GLY A 219 -19.65 -11.04 1.27
N SER A 220 -19.23 -10.19 0.33
CA SER A 220 -19.59 -10.30 -1.09
C SER A 220 -18.78 -11.40 -1.76
N PRO A 221 -19.39 -12.27 -2.58
CA PRO A 221 -18.66 -13.24 -3.39
C PRO A 221 -17.75 -12.57 -4.44
N PHE A 222 -17.97 -11.30 -4.75
CA PHE A 222 -17.22 -10.51 -5.73
C PHE A 222 -16.15 -9.60 -5.11
N GLU A 223 -15.79 -9.81 -3.85
CA GLU A 223 -14.86 -8.92 -3.16
C GLU A 223 -13.47 -8.92 -3.80
N TYR A 224 -13.00 -10.07 -4.26
CA TYR A 224 -11.73 -10.17 -4.99
C TYR A 224 -11.76 -9.39 -6.31
N GLU A 225 -12.83 -9.54 -7.10
CA GLU A 225 -13.03 -8.82 -8.38
C GLU A 225 -13.12 -7.31 -8.14
N MET A 226 -13.84 -6.92 -7.12
CA MET A 226 -13.99 -5.51 -6.75
C MET A 226 -12.66 -4.91 -6.33
N LEU A 227 -11.89 -5.61 -5.49
CA LEU A 227 -10.58 -5.14 -5.06
C LEU A 227 -9.62 -4.97 -6.25
N ARG A 228 -9.58 -5.96 -7.15
CA ARG A 228 -8.80 -5.93 -8.38
C ARG A 228 -9.16 -4.73 -9.25
N PHE A 229 -10.44 -4.53 -9.50
CA PHE A 229 -10.98 -3.40 -10.27
C PHE A 229 -10.64 -2.05 -9.62
N LEU A 230 -10.92 -1.90 -8.32
CA LEU A 230 -10.65 -0.65 -7.59
C LEU A 230 -9.17 -0.30 -7.55
N TYR A 231 -8.30 -1.32 -7.38
CA TYR A 231 -6.86 -1.11 -7.43
C TYR A 231 -6.42 -0.51 -8.76
N LEU A 232 -6.81 -1.14 -9.88
CA LEU A 232 -6.40 -0.67 -11.21
C LEU A 232 -6.99 0.71 -11.54
N LYS A 233 -8.25 0.96 -11.19
CA LYS A 233 -8.86 2.29 -11.38
C LYS A 233 -8.19 3.36 -10.53
N LYS A 234 -7.83 3.04 -9.29
CA LYS A 234 -7.03 3.95 -8.47
C LYS A 234 -5.69 4.25 -9.13
N ARG A 235 -4.97 3.25 -9.64
CA ARG A 235 -3.68 3.44 -10.32
C ARG A 235 -3.81 4.30 -11.58
N GLU A 236 -4.85 4.09 -12.38
CA GLU A 236 -5.14 4.91 -13.55
C GLU A 236 -5.35 6.40 -13.16
N LEU A 237 -6.13 6.66 -12.11
CA LEU A 237 -6.33 8.01 -11.59
C LEU A 237 -5.04 8.61 -11.01
N ASP A 238 -4.23 7.82 -10.32
CA ASP A 238 -2.97 8.28 -9.73
C ASP A 238 -1.94 8.67 -10.80
N ILE A 239 -1.93 8.04 -11.97
CA ILE A 239 -1.06 8.41 -13.10
C ILE A 239 -1.57 9.67 -13.81
N GLY A 240 -2.90 9.86 -13.86
CA GLY A 240 -3.56 10.95 -14.58
C GLY A 240 -3.58 12.32 -13.86
N LYS A 241 -3.08 12.38 -12.62
CA LYS A 241 -3.08 13.65 -11.83
C LYS A 241 -1.97 14.63 -12.24
#